data_30bbbb2b3a185c6cbfb1cc2a2b0e40d5
#
_entry.id   30bbbb2b3a185c6cbfb1cc2a2b0e40d5
#
_cell.length_a   1.000
_cell.length_b   1.000
_cell.length_c   1.000
_cell.angle_alpha   90.00
_cell.angle_beta   90.00
_cell.angle_gamma   90.00
#
_symmetry.space_group_name_H-M   'P 1'
#
loop_
_entity.id
_entity.type
_entity.pdbx_description
1 polymer ?
#
loop_
_entity_poly.entity_id
_entity_poly.type
_entity_poly.pdbx_seq_one_letter_code
_entity_poly.pdbx_strand_id
1 'polypeptide(L)'
;MTVLAIAHRGDPVGHRENTLPAFAAAVALGADMVELDLRRTRDGVIVALHDQTLERLWGVDASVGDLAWSEVAALGSGERRIPSLDEALAAVPCALMIDFTRREVVPGALSVVEAADAMGRSLFVTGNVPALRMLRSLSAEARIGLTGTGNPSPPLDLLAELGTEFWNPMFSLVTPAGVEAVHGSGRRVSTWTVDEEEDMSRMVRAGVDAVVSNRIGALVRFLGRRSGSAALEG
;
A
#
# COMPACT_ATOMS: atom_id res chain seq x y z
N MET A 1 -20.80 6.39 -5.13
CA MET A 1 -19.82 5.88 -4.14
C MET A 1 -18.63 6.83 -4.11
N THR A 2 -17.98 7.01 -2.96
CA THR A 2 -16.81 7.89 -2.85
C THR A 2 -15.56 7.06 -3.15
N VAL A 3 -14.76 7.47 -4.15
CA VAL A 3 -13.50 6.80 -4.50
C VAL A 3 -12.46 7.09 -3.42
N LEU A 4 -11.75 6.08 -2.92
CA LEU A 4 -10.69 6.23 -1.91
C LEU A 4 -9.40 6.75 -2.56
N ALA A 5 -8.75 7.71 -1.91
CA ALA A 5 -7.43 8.21 -2.27
C ALA A 5 -6.35 7.49 -1.48
N ILE A 6 -5.51 6.71 -2.16
CA ILE A 6 -4.43 5.93 -1.54
C ILE A 6 -3.09 6.53 -1.93
N ALA A 7 -2.29 6.87 -0.93
CA ALA A 7 -0.97 7.47 -1.10
C ALA A 7 0.09 6.38 -1.31
N HIS A 8 0.62 6.26 -2.54
CA HIS A 8 1.64 5.28 -2.91
C HIS A 8 2.97 5.59 -2.23
N ARG A 9 3.38 4.75 -1.28
CA ARG A 9 4.60 4.93 -0.46
C ARG A 9 4.63 6.24 0.33
N GLY A 10 3.43 6.75 0.71
CA GLY A 10 3.26 8.05 1.32
C GLY A 10 3.15 9.20 0.30
N ASP A 11 3.84 10.32 0.53
CA ASP A 11 3.99 11.43 -0.44
C ASP A 11 5.41 11.45 -1.02
N PRO A 12 5.70 10.68 -2.08
CA PRO A 12 7.04 10.63 -2.67
C PRO A 12 7.42 11.88 -3.47
N VAL A 13 6.48 12.81 -3.68
CA VAL A 13 6.74 14.09 -4.35
C VAL A 13 7.49 15.05 -3.41
N GLY A 14 7.07 15.12 -2.17
CA GLY A 14 7.66 16.02 -1.17
C GLY A 14 8.73 15.38 -0.29
N HIS A 15 8.72 14.05 -0.19
CA HIS A 15 9.55 13.30 0.75
C HIS A 15 10.13 12.04 0.10
N ARG A 16 11.13 11.43 0.74
CA ARG A 16 11.60 10.11 0.31
C ARG A 16 10.50 9.08 0.56
N GLU A 17 10.18 8.28 -0.44
CA GLU A 17 9.18 7.20 -0.35
C GLU A 17 9.43 6.24 0.83
N ASN A 18 8.38 5.64 1.36
CA ASN A 18 8.45 4.66 2.44
C ASN A 18 9.19 5.17 3.71
N THR A 19 9.01 6.45 4.05
CA THR A 19 9.56 7.05 5.29
C THR A 19 8.45 7.68 6.13
N LEU A 20 8.69 7.83 7.43
CA LEU A 20 7.69 8.45 8.32
C LEU A 20 7.28 9.86 7.88
N PRO A 21 8.18 10.76 7.42
CA PRO A 21 7.78 12.04 6.86
C PRO A 21 6.87 11.94 5.63
N ALA A 22 7.12 10.97 4.73
CA ALA A 22 6.26 10.74 3.57
C ALA A 22 4.86 10.29 3.99
N PHE A 23 4.77 9.42 4.98
CA PHE A 23 3.48 8.97 5.51
C PHE A 23 2.71 10.08 6.21
N ALA A 24 3.39 10.87 7.06
CA ALA A 24 2.77 12.00 7.74
C ALA A 24 2.27 13.07 6.75
N ALA A 25 3.05 13.36 5.70
CA ALA A 25 2.63 14.29 4.65
C ALA A 25 1.41 13.78 3.88
N ALA A 26 1.36 12.49 3.54
CA ALA A 26 0.20 11.88 2.88
C ALA A 26 -1.08 12.00 3.71
N VAL A 27 -1.00 11.73 5.01
CA VAL A 27 -2.12 11.92 5.95
C VAL A 27 -2.57 13.38 6.00
N ALA A 28 -1.63 14.32 6.11
CA ALA A 28 -1.93 15.76 6.12
C ALA A 28 -2.56 16.25 4.80
N LEU A 29 -2.21 15.64 3.68
CA LEU A 29 -2.81 15.91 2.36
C LEU A 29 -4.21 15.30 2.20
N GLY A 30 -4.69 14.48 3.14
CA GLY A 30 -6.04 13.92 3.15
C GLY A 30 -6.16 12.54 2.50
N ALA A 31 -5.10 11.74 2.50
CA ALA A 31 -5.16 10.34 2.08
C ALA A 31 -6.15 9.54 2.96
N ASP A 32 -6.97 8.70 2.33
CA ASP A 32 -7.83 7.75 3.05
C ASP A 32 -7.02 6.54 3.54
N MET A 33 -5.99 6.17 2.77
CA MET A 33 -5.06 5.10 3.09
C MET A 33 -3.65 5.52 2.69
N VAL A 34 -2.66 5.01 3.42
CA VAL A 34 -1.25 5.08 3.04
C VAL A 34 -0.82 3.69 2.58
N GLU A 35 -0.27 3.62 1.38
CA GLU A 35 0.34 2.38 0.90
C GLU A 35 1.83 2.39 1.25
N LEU A 36 2.35 1.21 1.58
CA LEU A 36 3.75 0.96 1.90
C LEU A 36 4.17 -0.44 1.47
N ASP A 37 5.44 -0.56 1.04
CA ASP A 37 6.05 -1.82 0.66
C ASP A 37 6.81 -2.45 1.81
N LEU A 38 6.80 -3.79 1.90
CA LEU A 38 7.53 -4.49 2.96
C LEU A 38 8.72 -5.30 2.44
N ARG A 39 9.79 -5.23 3.24
CA ARG A 39 10.95 -6.12 3.18
C ARG A 39 11.28 -6.66 4.57
N ARG A 40 12.20 -7.64 4.60
CA ARG A 40 12.66 -8.26 5.83
C ARG A 40 14.17 -8.15 5.91
N THR A 41 14.69 -7.73 7.06
CA THR A 41 16.12 -7.72 7.38
C THR A 41 16.64 -9.13 7.66
N ARG A 42 17.95 -9.30 7.71
CA ARG A 42 18.62 -10.57 8.04
C ARG A 42 18.17 -11.15 9.38
N ASP A 43 18.00 -10.31 10.37
CA ASP A 43 17.56 -10.68 11.73
C ASP A 43 16.04 -10.70 11.91
N GLY A 44 15.28 -10.53 10.82
CA GLY A 44 13.84 -10.79 10.79
C GLY A 44 12.94 -9.60 11.00
N VAL A 45 13.46 -8.39 11.18
CA VAL A 45 12.64 -7.18 11.33
C VAL A 45 11.96 -6.83 10.00
N ILE A 46 10.68 -6.50 10.05
CA ILE A 46 9.90 -6.07 8.89
C ILE A 46 10.03 -4.55 8.75
N VAL A 47 10.44 -4.09 7.56
CA VAL A 47 10.74 -2.68 7.29
C VAL A 47 9.97 -2.17 6.07
N ALA A 48 9.69 -0.86 6.03
CA ALA A 48 9.05 -0.22 4.89
C ALA A 48 10.12 0.13 3.83
N LEU A 49 10.15 -0.65 2.74
CA LEU A 49 11.10 -0.48 1.64
C LEU A 49 10.59 -1.18 0.39
N HIS A 50 10.62 -0.51 -0.77
CA HIS A 50 10.21 -1.10 -2.04
C HIS A 50 11.30 -2.00 -2.63
N ASP A 51 12.52 -1.49 -2.79
CA ASP A 51 13.58 -2.16 -3.48
C ASP A 51 14.17 -3.31 -2.64
N GLN A 52 14.72 -4.30 -3.31
CA GLN A 52 15.47 -5.35 -2.62
C GLN A 52 16.83 -4.83 -2.14
N THR A 53 17.42 -3.89 -2.90
CA THR A 53 18.71 -3.27 -2.58
C THR A 53 18.51 -1.84 -2.05
N LEU A 54 19.53 -1.32 -1.39
CA LEU A 54 19.52 0.00 -0.77
C LEU A 54 20.14 1.07 -1.67
N GLU A 55 20.58 0.71 -2.87
CA GLU A 55 21.39 1.54 -3.76
C GLU A 55 20.63 2.81 -4.22
N ARG A 56 19.43 2.66 -4.78
CA ARG A 56 18.66 3.76 -5.40
C ARG A 56 18.37 4.90 -4.43
N LEU A 57 17.95 4.59 -3.22
CA LEU A 57 17.48 5.58 -2.26
C LEU A 57 18.48 5.88 -1.14
N TRP A 58 19.35 4.94 -0.82
CA TRP A 58 20.21 5.02 0.36
C TRP A 58 21.70 5.03 0.02
N GLY A 59 22.06 4.83 -1.27
CA GLY A 59 23.45 4.88 -1.76
C GLY A 59 24.33 3.74 -1.23
N VAL A 60 23.73 2.64 -0.77
CA VAL A 60 24.43 1.48 -0.22
C VAL A 60 24.23 0.29 -1.15
N ASP A 61 25.31 -0.26 -1.69
CA ASP A 61 25.30 -1.46 -2.53
C ASP A 61 25.19 -2.72 -1.64
N ALA A 62 23.99 -2.94 -1.12
CA ALA A 62 23.66 -4.10 -0.31
C ALA A 62 22.16 -4.43 -0.43
N SER A 63 21.83 -5.72 -0.26
CA SER A 63 20.45 -6.16 -0.10
C SER A 63 20.03 -5.94 1.36
N VAL A 64 18.80 -5.44 1.57
CA VAL A 64 18.25 -5.27 2.92
C VAL A 64 18.19 -6.59 3.70
N GLY A 65 17.99 -7.72 3.00
CA GLY A 65 17.99 -9.06 3.61
C GLY A 65 19.35 -9.54 4.12
N ASP A 66 20.45 -8.87 3.73
CA ASP A 66 21.81 -9.20 4.16
C ASP A 66 22.26 -8.38 5.38
N LEU A 67 21.47 -7.37 5.78
CA LEU A 67 21.78 -6.46 6.88
C LEU A 67 20.88 -6.73 8.09
N ALA A 68 21.44 -6.54 9.29
CA ALA A 68 20.66 -6.53 10.53
C ALA A 68 19.88 -5.21 10.66
N TRP A 69 18.81 -5.21 11.43
CA TRP A 69 18.01 -4.00 11.68
C TRP A 69 18.84 -2.83 12.17
N SER A 70 19.80 -3.06 13.06
CA SER A 70 20.68 -1.98 13.56
C SER A 70 21.49 -1.30 12.46
N GLU A 71 21.87 -2.04 11.41
CA GLU A 71 22.60 -1.51 10.25
C GLU A 71 21.64 -0.72 9.34
N VAL A 72 20.42 -1.25 9.10
CA VAL A 72 19.39 -0.59 8.28
C VAL A 72 18.87 0.69 8.95
N ALA A 73 18.60 0.66 10.26
CA ALA A 73 18.12 1.80 11.03
C ALA A 73 19.13 2.96 11.13
N ALA A 74 20.42 2.66 10.94
CA ALA A 74 21.48 3.68 10.91
C ALA A 74 21.59 4.42 9.56
N LEU A 75 20.86 3.95 8.52
CA LEU A 75 20.83 4.63 7.22
C LEU A 75 19.89 5.83 7.26
N GLY A 76 20.41 7.00 6.87
CA GLY A 76 19.67 8.25 6.95
C GLY A 76 19.88 8.97 8.28
N SER A 77 19.00 9.90 8.63
CA SER A 77 19.08 10.69 9.86
C SER A 77 17.70 11.06 10.40
N GLY A 78 17.50 10.92 11.70
CA GLY A 78 16.23 11.20 12.37
C GLY A 78 15.09 10.37 11.77
N GLU A 79 13.99 11.01 11.43
CA GLU A 79 12.83 10.34 10.81
C GLU A 79 13.02 10.04 9.31
N ARG A 80 14.08 10.61 8.67
CA ARG A 80 14.42 10.37 7.25
C ARG A 80 15.28 9.11 7.10
N ARG A 81 14.81 8.00 7.62
CA ARG A 81 15.42 6.68 7.56
C ARG A 81 14.38 5.65 7.15
N ILE A 82 14.81 4.43 6.92
CA ILE A 82 13.91 3.30 6.71
C ILE A 82 13.20 3.01 8.05
N PRO A 83 11.88 3.09 8.12
CA PRO A 83 11.15 2.72 9.34
C PRO A 83 10.89 1.22 9.37
N SER A 84 10.76 0.66 10.57
CA SER A 84 10.15 -0.65 10.76
C SER A 84 8.62 -0.57 10.56
N LEU A 85 7.97 -1.72 10.39
CA LEU A 85 6.51 -1.76 10.21
C LEU A 85 5.77 -1.27 11.46
N ASP A 86 6.23 -1.60 12.65
CA ASP A 86 5.64 -1.12 13.91
C ASP A 86 5.73 0.41 14.05
N GLU A 87 6.84 1.02 13.64
CA GLU A 87 6.97 2.48 13.60
C GLU A 87 6.00 3.10 12.58
N ALA A 88 5.84 2.49 11.39
CA ALA A 88 4.89 2.96 10.39
C ALA A 88 3.45 2.84 10.89
N LEU A 89 3.09 1.72 11.52
CA LEU A 89 1.77 1.53 12.12
C LEU A 89 1.45 2.53 13.23
N ALA A 90 2.45 2.87 14.04
CA ALA A 90 2.29 3.87 15.11
C ALA A 90 2.13 5.31 14.56
N ALA A 91 2.82 5.63 13.46
CA ALA A 91 2.82 6.97 12.87
C ALA A 91 1.61 7.25 11.95
N VAL A 92 0.99 6.22 11.36
CA VAL A 92 -0.12 6.36 10.41
C VAL A 92 -1.45 6.06 11.10
N PRO A 93 -2.30 7.06 11.37
CA PRO A 93 -3.58 6.86 12.07
C PRO A 93 -4.70 6.34 11.15
N CYS A 94 -4.60 6.54 9.84
CA CYS A 94 -5.59 6.07 8.86
C CYS A 94 -5.36 4.61 8.46
N ALA A 95 -6.14 4.11 7.50
CA ALA A 95 -5.95 2.77 6.97
C ALA A 95 -4.61 2.63 6.21
N LEU A 96 -4.07 1.42 6.18
CA LEU A 96 -2.86 1.07 5.45
C LEU A 96 -3.15 0.03 4.37
N MET A 97 -2.51 0.21 3.21
CA MET A 97 -2.37 -0.80 2.18
C MET A 97 -0.93 -1.32 2.24
N ILE A 98 -0.75 -2.58 2.59
CA ILE A 98 0.56 -3.20 2.87
C ILE A 98 0.91 -4.12 1.72
N ASP A 99 1.85 -3.69 0.85
CA ASP A 99 2.33 -4.49 -0.27
C ASP A 99 3.58 -5.30 0.09
N PHE A 100 3.64 -6.51 -0.44
CA PHE A 100 4.80 -7.38 -0.29
C PHE A 100 4.92 -8.36 -1.46
N THR A 101 6.12 -8.52 -1.99
CA THR A 101 6.37 -9.41 -3.13
C THR A 101 6.84 -10.81 -2.71
N ARG A 102 7.26 -10.98 -1.45
CA ARG A 102 7.87 -12.21 -0.95
C ARG A 102 7.09 -12.80 0.22
N ARG A 103 6.81 -14.12 0.14
CA ARG A 103 6.03 -14.84 1.15
C ARG A 103 6.68 -14.91 2.53
N GLU A 104 8.01 -14.84 2.60
CA GLU A 104 8.77 -14.88 3.86
C GLU A 104 8.54 -13.65 4.75
N VAL A 105 7.95 -12.59 4.21
CA VAL A 105 7.53 -11.39 4.97
C VAL A 105 6.23 -11.65 5.75
N VAL A 106 5.36 -12.54 5.25
CA VAL A 106 3.99 -12.71 5.73
C VAL A 106 3.88 -12.98 7.24
N PRO A 107 4.59 -13.99 7.83
CA PRO A 107 4.42 -14.27 9.25
C PRO A 107 4.83 -13.10 10.15
N GLY A 108 5.96 -12.44 9.81
CA GLY A 108 6.45 -11.30 10.58
C GLY A 108 5.53 -10.08 10.44
N ALA A 109 5.05 -9.77 9.24
CA ALA A 109 4.13 -8.67 9.01
C ALA A 109 2.80 -8.87 9.75
N LEU A 110 2.23 -10.08 9.66
CA LEU A 110 1.00 -10.43 10.38
C LEU A 110 1.17 -10.24 11.89
N SER A 111 2.24 -10.80 12.47
CA SER A 111 2.52 -10.69 13.90
C SER A 111 2.66 -9.25 14.38
N VAL A 112 3.32 -8.38 13.59
CA VAL A 112 3.47 -6.95 13.92
C VAL A 112 2.13 -6.22 13.85
N VAL A 113 1.32 -6.49 12.82
CA VAL A 113 0.00 -5.87 12.65
C VAL A 113 -0.98 -6.30 13.74
N GLU A 114 -0.96 -7.58 14.14
CA GLU A 114 -1.75 -8.11 15.26
C GLU A 114 -1.32 -7.47 16.59
N ALA A 115 -0.03 -7.42 16.86
CA ALA A 115 0.51 -6.83 18.10
C ALA A 115 0.18 -5.33 18.23
N ALA A 116 0.05 -4.63 17.11
CA ALA A 116 -0.35 -3.22 17.06
C ALA A 116 -1.88 -2.99 17.08
N ASP A 117 -2.69 -4.05 17.20
CA ASP A 117 -4.17 -3.99 17.07
C ASP A 117 -4.63 -3.27 15.79
N ALA A 118 -3.90 -3.50 14.69
CA ALA A 118 -4.09 -2.78 13.44
C ALA A 118 -4.76 -3.60 12.33
N MET A 119 -5.22 -4.84 12.60
CA MET A 119 -5.82 -5.73 11.60
C MET A 119 -7.01 -5.09 10.89
N GLY A 120 -7.91 -4.43 11.61
CA GLY A 120 -9.12 -3.81 11.06
C GLY A 120 -8.84 -2.67 10.07
N ARG A 121 -7.67 -2.03 10.14
CA ARG A 121 -7.26 -0.92 9.26
C ARG A 121 -6.13 -1.29 8.28
N SER A 122 -5.68 -2.54 8.24
CA SER A 122 -4.61 -3.03 7.35
C SER A 122 -5.19 -3.90 6.24
N LEU A 123 -4.92 -3.53 4.99
CA LEU A 123 -5.24 -4.29 3.78
C LEU A 123 -3.92 -4.83 3.20
N PHE A 124 -3.73 -6.13 3.20
CA PHE A 124 -2.57 -6.78 2.63
C PHE A 124 -2.75 -7.01 1.13
N VAL A 125 -1.83 -6.53 0.31
CA VAL A 125 -1.92 -6.64 -1.15
C VAL A 125 -0.64 -7.26 -1.72
N THR A 126 -0.79 -8.09 -2.75
CA THR A 126 0.32 -8.61 -3.55
C THR A 126 -0.19 -9.37 -4.78
N GLY A 127 0.66 -9.48 -5.80
CA GLY A 127 0.48 -10.42 -6.91
C GLY A 127 0.99 -11.84 -6.62
N ASN A 128 1.63 -12.06 -5.47
CA ASN A 128 2.17 -13.37 -5.06
C ASN A 128 1.06 -14.24 -4.45
N VAL A 129 0.34 -14.99 -5.29
CA VAL A 129 -0.77 -15.87 -4.86
C VAL A 129 -0.36 -16.86 -3.75
N PRO A 130 0.81 -17.54 -3.82
CA PRO A 130 1.27 -18.36 -2.71
C PRO A 130 1.40 -17.62 -1.38
N ALA A 131 1.79 -16.35 -1.39
CA ALA A 131 1.87 -15.54 -0.19
C ALA A 131 0.48 -15.17 0.36
N LEU A 132 -0.50 -14.87 -0.52
CA LEU A 132 -1.90 -14.64 -0.09
C LEU A 132 -2.54 -15.90 0.49
N ARG A 133 -2.28 -17.08 -0.10
CA ARG A 133 -2.74 -18.36 0.48
C ARG A 133 -2.13 -18.61 1.86
N MET A 134 -0.84 -18.32 2.03
CA MET A 134 -0.18 -18.39 3.35
C MET A 134 -0.83 -17.43 4.34
N LEU A 135 -1.03 -16.17 3.97
CA LEU A 135 -1.68 -15.18 4.83
C LEU A 135 -3.07 -15.65 5.25
N ARG A 136 -3.89 -16.12 4.30
CA ARG A 136 -5.24 -16.65 4.60
C ARG A 136 -5.20 -17.87 5.52
N SER A 137 -4.20 -18.75 5.38
CA SER A 137 -4.04 -19.91 6.27
C SER A 137 -3.64 -19.53 7.69
N LEU A 138 -2.94 -18.40 7.87
CA LEU A 138 -2.53 -17.88 9.18
C LEU A 138 -3.60 -17.00 9.83
N SER A 139 -4.39 -16.27 9.04
CA SER A 139 -5.45 -15.38 9.52
C SER A 139 -6.67 -15.43 8.60
N ALA A 140 -7.78 -15.91 9.12
CA ALA A 140 -9.07 -15.91 8.41
C ALA A 140 -9.63 -14.48 8.27
N GLU A 141 -9.29 -13.58 9.17
CA GLU A 141 -9.81 -12.20 9.25
C GLU A 141 -8.97 -11.20 8.45
N ALA A 142 -7.78 -11.59 7.96
CA ALA A 142 -6.92 -10.69 7.20
C ALA A 142 -7.65 -10.13 5.98
N ARG A 143 -7.64 -8.80 5.82
CA ARG A 143 -8.16 -8.12 4.64
C ARG A 143 -7.14 -8.26 3.52
N ILE A 144 -7.56 -8.78 2.37
CA ILE A 144 -6.66 -9.16 1.28
C ILE A 144 -7.09 -8.48 -0.02
N GLY A 145 -6.10 -7.97 -0.77
CA GLY A 145 -6.24 -7.56 -2.16
C GLY A 145 -5.28 -8.35 -3.06
N LEU A 146 -5.76 -8.72 -4.24
CA LEU A 146 -4.94 -9.38 -5.27
C LEU A 146 -4.46 -8.35 -6.30
N THR A 147 -3.15 -8.14 -6.39
CA THR A 147 -2.52 -7.27 -7.40
C THR A 147 -2.43 -7.99 -8.74
N GLY A 148 -2.91 -7.35 -9.80
CA GLY A 148 -2.93 -7.86 -11.18
C GLY A 148 -2.04 -7.05 -12.12
N THR A 149 -1.19 -7.74 -12.91
CA THR A 149 -0.22 -7.08 -13.81
C THR A 149 -0.28 -7.55 -15.27
N GLY A 150 -1.01 -8.62 -15.59
CA GLY A 150 -0.88 -9.24 -16.90
C GLY A 150 -2.17 -9.48 -17.69
N ASN A 151 -3.33 -9.46 -17.07
CA ASN A 151 -4.61 -9.77 -17.72
C ASN A 151 -5.67 -8.72 -17.35
N PRO A 152 -6.36 -8.10 -18.35
CA PRO A 152 -7.46 -7.18 -18.09
C PRO A 152 -8.72 -7.86 -17.55
N SER A 153 -8.85 -9.18 -17.70
CA SER A 153 -9.98 -9.93 -17.14
C SER A 153 -9.74 -10.24 -15.67
N PRO A 154 -10.65 -9.83 -14.75
CA PRO A 154 -10.49 -10.14 -13.34
C PRO A 154 -10.58 -11.67 -13.10
N PRO A 155 -9.68 -12.24 -12.29
CA PRO A 155 -9.67 -13.69 -12.01
C PRO A 155 -10.68 -14.04 -10.91
N LEU A 156 -11.97 -13.96 -11.22
CA LEU A 156 -13.07 -14.03 -10.24
C LEU A 156 -13.02 -15.27 -9.34
N ASP A 157 -12.69 -16.45 -9.92
CA ASP A 157 -12.57 -17.68 -9.14
C ASP A 157 -11.43 -17.61 -8.10
N LEU A 158 -10.30 -17.05 -8.50
CA LEU A 158 -9.15 -16.85 -7.58
C LEU A 158 -9.47 -15.81 -6.52
N LEU A 159 -10.15 -14.71 -6.88
CA LEU A 159 -10.61 -13.73 -5.92
C LEU A 159 -11.55 -14.34 -4.88
N ALA A 160 -12.44 -15.26 -5.32
CA ALA A 160 -13.35 -15.97 -4.45
C ALA A 160 -12.60 -16.97 -3.55
N GLU A 161 -11.70 -17.77 -4.10
CA GLU A 161 -10.86 -18.73 -3.37
C GLU A 161 -10.08 -18.03 -2.22
N LEU A 162 -9.45 -16.89 -2.52
CA LEU A 162 -8.65 -16.14 -1.56
C LEU A 162 -9.51 -15.34 -0.57
N GLY A 163 -10.80 -15.15 -0.83
CA GLY A 163 -11.66 -14.28 -0.03
C GLY A 163 -11.18 -12.82 -0.04
N THR A 164 -10.78 -12.32 -1.22
CA THR A 164 -10.26 -10.97 -1.36
C THR A 164 -11.34 -9.92 -1.16
N GLU A 165 -10.93 -8.77 -0.62
CA GLU A 165 -11.76 -7.56 -0.55
C GLU A 165 -11.59 -6.72 -1.82
N PHE A 166 -10.35 -6.64 -2.34
CA PHE A 166 -10.02 -5.88 -3.54
C PHE A 166 -9.38 -6.74 -4.63
N TRP A 167 -9.73 -6.44 -5.88
CA TRP A 167 -8.87 -6.64 -7.03
C TRP A 167 -8.09 -5.36 -7.30
N ASN A 168 -6.76 -5.43 -7.41
CA ASN A 168 -5.86 -4.29 -7.51
C ASN A 168 -5.03 -4.36 -8.81
N PRO A 169 -5.63 -4.17 -10.01
CA PRO A 169 -4.92 -4.21 -11.28
C PRO A 169 -4.11 -2.94 -11.54
N MET A 170 -3.10 -3.06 -12.40
CA MET A 170 -2.48 -1.90 -13.05
C MET A 170 -3.56 -1.10 -13.79
N PHE A 171 -3.53 0.22 -13.74
CA PHE A 171 -4.58 1.09 -14.29
C PHE A 171 -4.82 0.93 -15.80
N SER A 172 -3.79 0.53 -16.55
CA SER A 172 -3.92 0.23 -17.98
C SER A 172 -4.79 -1.01 -18.29
N LEU A 173 -5.00 -1.88 -17.30
CA LEU A 173 -5.81 -3.10 -17.41
C LEU A 173 -7.28 -2.89 -16.98
N VAL A 174 -7.59 -1.74 -16.40
CA VAL A 174 -8.95 -1.44 -15.91
C VAL A 174 -9.88 -1.16 -17.08
N THR A 175 -10.98 -1.91 -17.12
CA THR A 175 -12.10 -1.69 -18.04
C THR A 175 -13.41 -1.58 -17.24
N PRO A 176 -14.42 -0.81 -17.73
CA PRO A 176 -15.71 -0.73 -17.04
C PRO A 176 -16.36 -2.11 -16.85
N ALA A 177 -16.29 -2.99 -17.84
CA ALA A 177 -16.83 -4.35 -17.75
C ALA A 177 -16.09 -5.20 -16.69
N GLY A 178 -14.76 -5.05 -16.57
CA GLY A 178 -13.99 -5.72 -15.53
C GLY A 178 -14.37 -5.24 -14.13
N VAL A 179 -14.57 -3.94 -13.96
CA VAL A 179 -15.04 -3.35 -12.68
C VAL A 179 -16.43 -3.89 -12.33
N GLU A 180 -17.36 -3.88 -13.27
CA GLU A 180 -18.73 -4.41 -13.08
C GLU A 180 -18.71 -5.89 -12.67
N ALA A 181 -17.88 -6.70 -13.32
CA ALA A 181 -17.75 -8.13 -12.99
C ALA A 181 -17.22 -8.34 -11.55
N VAL A 182 -16.25 -7.53 -11.11
CA VAL A 182 -15.72 -7.57 -9.72
C VAL A 182 -16.80 -7.14 -8.73
N HIS A 183 -17.52 -6.06 -9.01
CA HIS A 183 -18.62 -5.58 -8.19
C HIS A 183 -19.75 -6.63 -8.10
N GLY A 184 -20.10 -7.28 -9.22
CA GLY A 184 -21.06 -8.37 -9.25
C GLY A 184 -20.67 -9.57 -8.40
N SER A 185 -19.37 -9.75 -8.09
CA SER A 185 -18.86 -10.77 -7.17
C SER A 185 -18.81 -10.29 -5.70
N GLY A 186 -19.32 -9.10 -5.39
CA GLY A 186 -19.32 -8.50 -4.05
C GLY A 186 -17.96 -7.95 -3.60
N ARG A 187 -17.06 -7.67 -4.53
CA ARG A 187 -15.70 -7.17 -4.26
C ARG A 187 -15.51 -5.76 -4.80
N ARG A 188 -14.42 -5.12 -4.42
CA ARG A 188 -14.05 -3.76 -4.82
C ARG A 188 -12.84 -3.77 -5.76
N VAL A 189 -12.65 -2.67 -6.49
CA VAL A 189 -11.50 -2.45 -7.37
C VAL A 189 -10.69 -1.28 -6.86
N SER A 190 -9.43 -1.51 -6.52
CA SER A 190 -8.39 -0.48 -6.44
C SER A 190 -7.51 -0.54 -7.68
N THR A 191 -6.80 0.55 -8.01
CA THR A 191 -5.89 0.53 -9.16
C THR A 191 -4.66 1.40 -8.93
N TRP A 192 -3.54 1.08 -9.59
CA TRP A 192 -2.22 1.67 -9.40
C TRP A 192 -1.42 1.77 -10.71
N THR A 193 -0.41 2.61 -10.85
CA THR A 193 -0.22 3.87 -10.13
C THR A 193 -0.73 4.96 -11.05
N VAL A 194 -1.65 5.80 -10.56
CA VAL A 194 -2.40 6.75 -11.39
C VAL A 194 -2.00 8.17 -10.99
N ASP A 195 -1.19 8.83 -11.80
CA ASP A 195 -0.59 10.13 -11.46
C ASP A 195 -1.12 11.31 -12.28
N GLU A 196 -1.69 11.04 -13.47
CA GLU A 196 -2.18 12.08 -14.36
C GLU A 196 -3.71 12.24 -14.24
N GLU A 197 -4.21 13.47 -14.28
CA GLU A 197 -5.63 13.78 -14.09
C GLU A 197 -6.53 13.12 -15.14
N GLU A 198 -6.03 12.94 -16.37
CA GLU A 198 -6.77 12.24 -17.42
C GLU A 198 -7.02 10.78 -17.05
N ASP A 199 -5.98 10.10 -16.51
CA ASP A 199 -6.09 8.73 -16.03
C ASP A 199 -6.96 8.64 -14.76
N MET A 200 -6.82 9.60 -13.81
CA MET A 200 -7.72 9.68 -12.65
C MET A 200 -9.18 9.77 -13.10
N SER A 201 -9.46 10.65 -14.08
CA SER A 201 -10.81 10.80 -14.64
C SER A 201 -11.30 9.52 -15.32
N ARG A 202 -10.43 8.82 -16.04
CA ARG A 202 -10.74 7.55 -16.69
C ARG A 202 -11.07 6.46 -15.65
N MET A 203 -10.29 6.36 -14.58
CA MET A 203 -10.53 5.37 -13.50
C MET A 203 -11.83 5.64 -12.76
N VAL A 204 -12.10 6.90 -12.40
CA VAL A 204 -13.35 7.28 -11.74
C VAL A 204 -14.55 6.97 -12.63
N ARG A 205 -14.48 7.28 -13.95
CA ARG A 205 -15.55 6.91 -14.91
C ARG A 205 -15.71 5.40 -15.09
N ALA A 206 -14.61 4.63 -14.97
CA ALA A 206 -14.69 3.18 -15.02
C ALA A 206 -15.34 2.57 -13.77
N GLY A 207 -15.53 3.36 -12.70
CA GLY A 207 -16.22 2.94 -11.49
C GLY A 207 -15.31 2.30 -10.43
N VAL A 208 -13.99 2.52 -10.44
CA VAL A 208 -13.09 1.99 -9.41
C VAL A 208 -13.44 2.55 -8.03
N ASP A 209 -13.19 1.77 -6.99
CA ASP A 209 -13.48 2.14 -5.60
C ASP A 209 -12.29 2.86 -4.92
N ALA A 210 -11.08 2.68 -5.44
CA ALA A 210 -9.87 3.29 -4.90
C ALA A 210 -8.81 3.52 -5.98
N VAL A 211 -8.04 4.60 -5.82
CA VAL A 211 -6.92 4.96 -6.69
C VAL A 211 -5.66 5.12 -5.86
N VAL A 212 -4.59 4.42 -6.27
CA VAL A 212 -3.24 4.55 -5.71
C VAL A 212 -2.44 5.52 -6.56
N SER A 213 -1.87 6.57 -5.96
CA SER A 213 -1.13 7.61 -6.66
C SER A 213 0.11 8.08 -5.91
N ASN A 214 1.19 8.37 -6.66
CA ASN A 214 2.36 9.09 -6.14
C ASN A 214 2.01 10.57 -5.86
N ARG A 215 0.98 11.09 -6.52
CA ARG A 215 0.57 12.51 -6.47
C ARG A 215 -0.66 12.68 -5.58
N ILE A 216 -0.57 12.21 -4.34
CA ILE A 216 -1.72 12.14 -3.41
C ILE A 216 -2.44 13.48 -3.27
N GLY A 217 -1.71 14.60 -3.15
CA GLY A 217 -2.31 15.93 -3.07
C GLY A 217 -3.09 16.32 -4.33
N ALA A 218 -2.66 15.88 -5.53
CA ALA A 218 -3.40 16.09 -6.77
C ALA A 218 -4.66 15.22 -6.81
N LEU A 219 -4.55 13.94 -6.44
CA LEU A 219 -5.67 13.01 -6.40
C LEU A 219 -6.77 13.50 -5.43
N VAL A 220 -6.40 13.92 -4.21
CA VAL A 220 -7.35 14.43 -3.21
C VAL A 220 -8.10 15.66 -3.73
N ARG A 221 -7.40 16.61 -4.35
CA ARG A 221 -8.03 17.78 -5.01
C ARG A 221 -8.94 17.37 -6.16
N PHE A 222 -8.47 16.46 -7.02
CA PHE A 222 -9.26 15.93 -8.15
C PHE A 222 -10.59 15.32 -7.69
N LEU A 223 -10.58 14.59 -6.58
CA LEU A 223 -11.78 14.00 -5.98
C LEU A 223 -12.68 15.02 -5.26
N GLY A 224 -12.37 16.33 -5.35
CA GLY A 224 -13.16 17.41 -4.75
C GLY A 224 -13.08 17.48 -3.22
N ARG A 225 -12.04 16.90 -2.62
CA ARG A 225 -11.83 16.91 -1.18
C ARG A 225 -10.91 18.06 -0.77
N ARG A 226 -11.15 18.65 0.41
CA ARG A 226 -10.24 19.63 0.98
C ARG A 226 -9.11 18.90 1.69
N SER A 227 -7.85 19.30 1.43
CA SER A 227 -6.72 18.89 2.28
C SER A 227 -7.05 19.23 3.74
N GLY A 228 -6.76 18.33 4.65
CA GLY A 228 -7.01 18.52 6.07
C GLY A 228 -6.15 19.63 6.69
N SER A 229 -6.44 20.89 6.33
CA SER A 229 -5.96 22.08 7.03
C SER A 229 -7.06 22.55 7.97
N ALA A 230 -7.16 21.91 9.12
CA ALA A 230 -7.93 22.48 10.22
C ALA A 230 -7.46 21.81 11.52
N ALA A 231 -6.62 22.48 12.23
CA ALA A 231 -6.53 22.57 13.69
C ALA A 231 -5.11 22.86 14.16
N LEU A 232 -4.61 24.05 13.82
CA LEU A 232 -3.61 24.76 14.61
C LEU A 232 -4.00 26.24 14.63
N GLU A 233 -5.20 26.54 15.14
CA GLU A 233 -5.54 27.84 15.68
C GLU A 233 -6.33 27.60 16.96
N GLY A 234 -5.64 27.80 18.10
CA GLY A 234 -6.22 27.73 19.42
C GLY A 234 -5.15 27.68 20.48
#